data_aafacc2ac798bab5057c81f305e2d486
#
_entry.id   aafacc2ac798bab5057c81f305e2d486
#
_cell.length_a   1.000
_cell.length_b   1.000
_cell.length_c   1.000
_cell.angle_alpha   90.00
_cell.angle_beta   90.00
_cell.angle_gamma   90.00
#
_symmetry.space_group_name_H-M   'P 1'
#
loop_
_entity.id
_entity.type
_entity.pdbx_description
1 polymer ?
#
loop_
_entity_poly.entity_id
_entity_poly.type
_entity_poly.pdbx_seq_one_letter_code
_entity_poly.pdbx_strand_id
1 'polypeptide(L)'
;MAEQLKIKLSIANRVYPLTIDPSQEEGLRKAAKKIEAMIGQFEQNYSVRDKQDVLAMCALQFASQVEQKTIDTINVSEDVQNRLLSLENLLKSHLVS
;
A
#
# COMPACT_ATOMS: atom_id res chain seq x y z
N MET A 1 -8.62 23.16 -15.36
CA MET A 1 -7.80 22.16 -16.09
C MET A 1 -6.57 21.86 -15.29
N ALA A 2 -6.33 20.59 -15.07
CA ALA A 2 -5.14 20.18 -14.35
C ALA A 2 -3.90 20.37 -15.23
N GLU A 3 -2.94 21.13 -14.74
CA GLU A 3 -1.64 21.20 -15.37
C GLU A 3 -0.94 19.86 -15.14
N GLN A 4 -0.36 19.33 -16.22
CA GLN A 4 0.43 18.12 -16.09
C GLN A 4 1.87 18.47 -15.78
N LEU A 5 2.46 17.71 -14.87
CA LEU A 5 3.84 17.88 -14.43
C LEU A 5 4.68 16.74 -14.99
N LYS A 6 5.82 17.08 -15.54
CA LYS A 6 6.79 16.08 -16.03
C LYS A 6 7.86 15.91 -14.95
N ILE A 7 8.02 14.68 -14.46
CA ILE A 7 9.05 14.35 -13.49
C ILE A 7 9.87 13.16 -13.96
N LYS A 8 11.02 12.98 -13.34
CA LYS A 8 11.87 11.81 -13.56
C LYS A 8 12.08 11.10 -12.25
N LEU A 9 11.86 9.80 -12.24
CA LEU A 9 12.10 8.96 -11.08
C LEU A 9 13.19 7.94 -11.40
N SER A 10 14.12 7.78 -10.47
CA SER A 10 15.18 6.78 -10.60
C SER A 10 14.79 5.54 -9.80
N ILE A 11 14.72 4.40 -10.47
CA ILE A 11 14.38 3.11 -9.87
C ILE A 11 15.29 2.05 -10.46
N ALA A 12 15.96 1.30 -9.60
CA ALA A 12 16.85 0.21 -10.02
C ALA A 12 17.88 0.63 -11.06
N ASN A 13 18.51 1.79 -10.85
CA ASN A 13 19.55 2.37 -11.70
C ASN A 13 19.05 2.85 -13.07
N ARG A 14 17.75 2.96 -13.26
CA ARG A 14 17.17 3.52 -14.48
C ARG A 14 16.31 4.74 -14.16
N VAL A 15 16.25 5.67 -15.09
CA VAL A 15 15.45 6.88 -14.94
C VAL A 15 14.20 6.73 -15.79
N TYR A 16 13.04 6.97 -15.17
CA TYR A 16 11.74 6.88 -15.83
C TYR A 16 11.09 8.25 -15.88
N PRO A 17 10.86 8.80 -17.09
CA PRO A 17 10.12 10.03 -17.20
C PRO A 17 8.62 9.76 -17.06
N LEU A 18 7.95 10.56 -16.25
CA LEU A 18 6.52 10.42 -16.01
C LEU A 18 5.83 11.76 -16.19
N THR A 19 4.63 11.71 -16.76
CA THR A 19 3.74 12.87 -16.82
C THR A 19 2.60 12.61 -15.86
N ILE A 20 2.47 13.45 -14.85
CA ILE A 20 1.57 13.21 -13.72
C ILE A 20 0.78 14.47 -13.38
N ASP A 21 -0.27 14.30 -12.60
CA ASP A 21 -0.94 15.39 -11.93
C ASP A 21 -0.03 15.91 -10.80
N PRO A 22 0.12 17.23 -10.63
CA PRO A 22 0.97 17.75 -9.54
C PRO A 22 0.62 17.22 -8.15
N SER A 23 -0.63 16.86 -7.90
CA SER A 23 -1.03 16.27 -6.63
C SER A 23 -0.42 14.90 -6.35
N GLN A 24 0.10 14.23 -7.37
CA GLN A 24 0.69 12.91 -7.26
C GLN A 24 2.20 12.93 -7.01
N GLU A 25 2.84 14.09 -7.18
CA GLU A 25 4.31 14.17 -7.14
C GLU A 25 4.90 13.69 -5.82
N GLU A 26 4.39 14.19 -4.70
CA GLU A 26 4.93 13.83 -3.39
C GLU A 26 4.80 12.34 -3.12
N GLY A 27 3.64 11.76 -3.42
CA GLY A 27 3.40 10.34 -3.21
C GLY A 27 4.28 9.46 -4.07
N LEU A 28 4.46 9.83 -5.34
CA LEU A 28 5.31 9.06 -6.26
C LEU A 28 6.79 9.14 -5.89
N ARG A 29 7.26 10.31 -5.43
CA ARG A 29 8.65 10.43 -4.97
C ARG A 29 8.91 9.63 -3.71
N LYS A 30 7.96 9.61 -2.77
CA LYS A 30 8.03 8.77 -1.57
C LYS A 30 8.00 7.28 -1.93
N ALA A 31 7.16 6.91 -2.88
CA ALA A 31 7.07 5.52 -3.33
C ALA A 31 8.38 5.06 -3.96
N ALA A 32 9.00 5.90 -4.80
CA ALA A 32 10.30 5.58 -5.40
C ALA A 32 11.38 5.38 -4.34
N LYS A 33 11.40 6.20 -3.30
CA LYS A 33 12.35 6.04 -2.18
C LYS A 33 12.13 4.74 -1.42
N LYS A 34 10.87 4.35 -1.20
CA LYS A 34 10.55 3.07 -0.55
C LYS A 34 11.01 1.89 -1.39
N ILE A 35 10.83 1.95 -2.70
CA ILE A 35 11.29 0.91 -3.61
C ILE A 35 12.82 0.79 -3.53
N GLU A 36 13.54 1.90 -3.60
CA GLU A 36 15.00 1.90 -3.53
C GLU A 36 15.50 1.31 -2.19
N ALA A 37 14.87 1.68 -1.09
CA ALA A 37 15.22 1.14 0.23
C ALA A 37 14.99 -0.36 0.29
N MET A 38 13.89 -0.83 -0.26
CA MET A 38 13.55 -2.26 -0.27
C MET A 38 14.49 -3.05 -1.18
N ILE A 39 14.87 -2.49 -2.32
CA ILE A 39 15.89 -3.09 -3.21
C ILE A 39 17.18 -3.32 -2.43
N GLY A 40 17.64 -2.30 -1.69
CA GLY A 40 18.84 -2.41 -0.88
C GLY A 40 18.74 -3.51 0.17
N GLN A 41 17.62 -3.63 0.85
CA GLN A 41 17.40 -4.68 1.85
C GLN A 41 17.43 -6.07 1.24
N PHE A 42 16.76 -6.27 0.12
CA PHE A 42 16.73 -7.57 -0.54
C PHE A 42 18.10 -7.96 -1.09
N GLU A 43 18.84 -7.00 -1.63
CA GLU A 43 20.18 -7.28 -2.13
C GLU A 43 21.17 -7.65 -1.02
N GLN A 44 20.99 -7.09 0.19
CA GLN A 44 21.81 -7.43 1.36
C GLN A 44 21.46 -8.78 1.97
N ASN A 45 20.19 -9.12 2.02
CA ASN A 45 19.70 -10.27 2.77
C ASN A 45 19.49 -11.53 1.93
N TYR A 46 19.38 -11.38 0.62
CA TYR A 46 19.09 -12.48 -0.29
C TYR A 46 20.04 -12.46 -1.46
N SER A 47 20.35 -13.66 -1.96
CA SER A 47 21.11 -13.79 -3.18
C SER A 47 20.15 -13.58 -4.36
N VAL A 48 20.26 -12.44 -5.02
CA VAL A 48 19.42 -12.11 -6.18
C VAL A 48 20.27 -12.13 -7.44
N ARG A 49 19.68 -12.62 -8.53
CA ARG A 49 20.42 -12.78 -9.80
C ARG A 49 20.63 -11.43 -10.49
N ASP A 50 19.59 -10.61 -10.53
CA ASP A 50 19.61 -9.34 -11.25
C ASP A 50 18.55 -8.39 -10.69
N LYS A 51 18.48 -7.21 -11.28
CA LYS A 51 17.50 -6.19 -10.84
C LYS A 51 16.06 -6.60 -11.11
N GLN A 52 15.80 -7.41 -12.13
CA GLN A 52 14.46 -7.90 -12.40
C GLN A 52 13.96 -8.79 -11.26
N ASP A 53 14.80 -9.69 -10.76
CA ASP A 53 14.46 -10.55 -9.63
C ASP A 53 14.15 -9.73 -8.39
N VAL A 54 14.99 -8.75 -8.08
CA VAL A 54 14.78 -7.92 -6.89
C VAL A 54 13.54 -7.05 -7.02
N LEU A 55 13.25 -6.55 -8.21
CA LEU A 55 12.03 -5.78 -8.45
C LEU A 55 10.78 -6.64 -8.34
N ALA A 56 10.84 -7.89 -8.78
CA ALA A 56 9.74 -8.83 -8.61
C ALA A 56 9.48 -9.10 -7.12
N MET A 57 10.53 -9.26 -6.32
CA MET A 57 10.41 -9.41 -4.87
C MET A 57 9.78 -8.18 -4.22
N CYS A 58 10.21 -6.98 -4.64
CA CYS A 58 9.63 -5.72 -4.16
C CYS A 58 8.15 -5.62 -4.52
N ALA A 59 7.80 -5.95 -5.76
CA ALA A 59 6.41 -5.90 -6.22
C ALA A 59 5.53 -6.86 -5.42
N LEU A 60 6.01 -8.08 -5.17
CA LEU A 60 5.28 -9.05 -4.38
C LEU A 60 5.10 -8.57 -2.94
N GLN A 61 6.13 -7.99 -2.35
CA GLN A 61 6.07 -7.46 -0.99
C GLN A 61 5.05 -6.34 -0.87
N PHE A 62 5.07 -5.37 -1.79
CA PHE A 62 4.13 -4.27 -1.76
C PHE A 62 2.70 -4.72 -2.05
N ALA A 63 2.50 -5.61 -3.02
CA ALA A 63 1.19 -6.14 -3.32
C ALA A 63 0.62 -6.93 -2.15
N SER A 64 1.46 -7.71 -1.48
CA SER A 64 1.10 -8.45 -0.28
C SER A 64 0.66 -7.51 0.85
N GLN A 65 1.35 -6.40 1.05
CA GLN A 65 0.97 -5.40 2.05
C GLN A 65 -0.38 -4.76 1.74
N VAL A 66 -0.64 -4.47 0.47
CA VAL A 66 -1.92 -3.91 0.04
C VAL A 66 -3.06 -4.91 0.29
N GLU A 67 -2.87 -6.17 -0.07
CA GLU A 67 -3.87 -7.20 0.16
C GLU A 67 -4.14 -7.41 1.65
N GLN A 68 -3.10 -7.43 2.47
CA GLN A 68 -3.25 -7.59 3.92
C GLN A 68 -3.98 -6.40 4.53
N LYS A 69 -3.70 -5.20 4.09
CA LYS A 69 -4.39 -3.99 4.56
C LYS A 69 -5.88 -4.03 4.20
N THR A 70 -6.21 -4.52 3.01
CA THR A 70 -7.59 -4.68 2.58
C THR A 70 -8.32 -5.70 3.47
N ILE A 71 -7.69 -6.84 3.74
CA ILE A 71 -8.24 -7.87 4.64
C ILE A 71 -8.48 -7.31 6.03
N ASP A 72 -7.51 -6.60 6.58
CA ASP A 72 -7.60 -6.00 7.92
C ASP A 72 -8.74 -4.99 7.99
N THR A 73 -8.92 -4.18 6.95
CA THR A 73 -10.01 -3.20 6.87
C THR A 73 -11.37 -3.90 6.86
N ILE A 74 -11.52 -4.97 6.08
CA ILE A 74 -12.76 -5.75 6.04
C ILE A 74 -13.05 -6.37 7.40
N ASN A 75 -12.06 -6.95 8.05
CA ASN A 75 -12.22 -7.57 9.36
C ASN A 75 -12.64 -6.56 10.42
N VAL A 76 -12.07 -5.36 10.40
CA VAL A 76 -12.45 -4.30 11.33
C VAL A 76 -13.90 -3.87 11.11
N SER A 77 -14.32 -3.73 9.85
CA SER A 77 -15.71 -3.36 9.52
C SER A 77 -16.70 -4.41 10.01
N GLU A 78 -16.42 -5.69 9.81
CA GLU A 78 -17.27 -6.78 10.29
C GLU A 78 -17.36 -6.79 11.80
N ASP A 79 -16.24 -6.60 12.50
CA ASP A 79 -16.19 -6.57 13.95
C ASP A 79 -17.04 -5.42 14.50
N VAL A 80 -16.92 -4.24 13.92
CA VAL A 80 -17.73 -3.08 14.32
C VAL A 80 -19.23 -3.35 14.11
N GLN A 81 -19.59 -3.92 12.96
CA GLN A 81 -20.99 -4.26 12.69
C GLN A 81 -21.52 -5.27 13.71
N ASN A 82 -20.75 -6.29 14.04
CA ASN A 82 -21.16 -7.29 15.02
C ASN A 82 -21.35 -6.68 16.41
N ARG A 83 -20.48 -5.77 16.80
CA ARG A 83 -20.61 -5.07 18.09
C ARG A 83 -21.86 -4.21 18.15
N LEU A 84 -22.19 -3.51 17.05
CA LEU A 84 -23.40 -2.70 16.96
C LEU A 84 -24.66 -3.56 17.06
N LEU A 85 -24.68 -4.71 16.38
CA LEU A 85 -25.80 -5.64 16.44
C LEU A 85 -25.99 -6.20 17.86
N SER A 86 -24.90 -6.54 18.53
CA SER A 86 -24.93 -7.02 19.91
C SER A 86 -25.51 -5.96 20.85
N LEU A 87 -25.12 -4.72 20.67
CA LEU A 87 -25.62 -3.61 21.48
C LEU A 87 -27.11 -3.36 21.24
N GLU A 88 -27.55 -3.38 19.99
CA GLU A 88 -28.96 -3.24 19.65
C GLU A 88 -29.82 -4.33 20.29
N ASN A 89 -29.37 -5.57 20.22
CA ASN A 89 -30.05 -6.69 20.82
C ASN A 89 -30.18 -6.56 22.33
N LEU A 90 -29.10 -6.09 22.97
CA LEU A 90 -29.10 -5.85 24.41
C LEU A 90 -30.11 -4.77 24.80
N LEU A 91 -30.15 -3.68 24.05
CA LEU A 91 -31.08 -2.59 24.30
C LEU A 91 -32.54 -3.04 24.10
N LYS A 92 -32.83 -3.78 23.04
CA LYS A 92 -34.16 -4.33 22.79
C LYS A 92 -34.60 -5.24 23.92
N SER A 93 -33.72 -6.09 24.42
CA SER A 93 -34.00 -6.97 25.53
C SER A 93 -34.38 -6.20 26.79
N HIS A 94 -33.72 -5.11 27.08
CA HIS A 94 -34.02 -4.28 28.25
C HIS A 94 -35.31 -3.48 28.09
N LEU A 95 -35.63 -3.04 26.87
CA LEU A 95 -36.84 -2.25 26.62
C LEU A 95 -38.13 -3.10 26.63
N VAL A 96 -38.02 -4.38 26.32
CA VAL A 96 -39.17 -5.27 26.24
C VAL A 96 -39.46 -5.98 27.57
N SER A 97 -38.52 -6.06 28.44
CA SER A 97 -38.69 -6.73 29.74
C SER A 97 -39.40 -5.86 30.78
#